data_ca7fada3a9e27a4d90988f9931355440
#
_entry.id   ca7fada3a9e27a4d90988f9931355440
#
_cell.length_a   1.000
_cell.length_b   1.000
_cell.length_c   1.000
_cell.angle_alpha   90.00
_cell.angle_beta   90.00
_cell.angle_gamma   90.00
#
_symmetry.space_group_name_H-M   'P 1'
#
loop_
_entity.id
_entity.type
_entity.pdbx_description
1 polymer ?
#
loop_
_entity_poly.entity_id
_entity_poly.type
_entity_poly.pdbx_seq_one_letter_code
_entity_poly.pdbx_strand_id
1 'polypeptide(L)'
;MKKIFLSAVCVVISAAALAQADITEKEIKEHIWTLASPKMKGRFPGTAENKKTVNYLVKQFKKSGIAAYNGSYIQEFTAKMRVKKGVQDTPYVKTQNVIGYIEGSDPVLKQEFIVIGAHYDHLGMGGASSKKPDTVGIHLGADDNASGTAALLEIAEKLAANKASLKRSVMVIAFGAEEQGLLGSKYFTEHPLVPLSQIKLMINMDMVGRMNSEKHLYMGGAATFDGGVELLTKLGPEIGVHPFVNHYDVGGSDHVSFYKKDIPVLGFHTGGHPQYHTPEDDRRLINVPGEKLVCDYIYKVLTTVANRPGPIIFVPEKK
;
A
#
# COMPACT_ATOMS: atom_id res chain seq x y z
N MET A 1 -63.21 27.49 -28.21
CA MET A 1 -62.37 26.29 -28.14
C MET A 1 -60.94 26.73 -27.96
N LYS A 2 -60.40 26.65 -26.74
CA LYS A 2 -58.98 27.02 -26.43
C LYS A 2 -58.14 25.75 -26.55
N LYS A 3 -57.17 25.72 -27.46
CA LYS A 3 -56.20 24.65 -27.61
C LYS A 3 -55.08 24.86 -26.56
N ILE A 4 -54.95 23.91 -25.63
CA ILE A 4 -53.85 23.86 -24.68
C ILE A 4 -52.71 23.09 -25.34
N PHE A 5 -51.58 23.78 -25.63
CA PHE A 5 -50.33 23.15 -26.03
C PHE A 5 -49.60 22.65 -24.77
N LEU A 6 -49.46 21.36 -24.62
CA LEU A 6 -48.65 20.70 -23.58
C LEU A 6 -47.23 20.55 -24.15
N SER A 7 -46.31 21.41 -23.69
CA SER A 7 -44.89 21.29 -24.02
C SER A 7 -44.28 20.24 -23.11
N ALA A 8 -43.90 19.08 -23.66
CA ALA A 8 -43.10 18.08 -22.96
C ALA A 8 -41.64 18.57 -22.93
N VAL A 9 -41.16 18.89 -21.71
CA VAL A 9 -39.74 19.14 -21.44
C VAL A 9 -39.05 17.80 -21.29
N CYS A 10 -38.31 17.34 -22.30
CA CYS A 10 -37.39 16.21 -22.17
C CYS A 10 -36.16 16.65 -21.39
N VAL A 11 -36.06 16.25 -20.14
CA VAL A 11 -34.83 16.37 -19.36
C VAL A 11 -33.87 15.28 -19.83
N VAL A 12 -32.92 15.64 -20.66
CA VAL A 12 -31.80 14.77 -21.03
C VAL A 12 -30.84 14.73 -19.83
N ILE A 13 -30.94 13.69 -19.03
CA ILE A 13 -29.91 13.39 -18.01
C ILE A 13 -28.72 12.80 -18.78
N SER A 14 -27.74 13.64 -19.09
CA SER A 14 -26.44 13.16 -19.54
C SER A 14 -25.75 12.47 -18.35
N ALA A 15 -25.85 11.14 -18.30
CA ALA A 15 -24.95 10.34 -17.49
C ALA A 15 -23.54 10.53 -18.07
N ALA A 16 -22.76 11.44 -17.48
CA ALA A 16 -21.34 11.45 -17.68
C ALA A 16 -20.83 10.07 -17.19
N ALA A 17 -20.47 9.19 -18.13
CA ALA A 17 -19.72 8.01 -17.81
C ALA A 17 -18.41 8.52 -17.18
N LEU A 18 -18.29 8.44 -15.88
CA LEU A 18 -17.02 8.61 -15.20
C LEU A 18 -16.08 7.58 -15.84
N ALA A 19 -15.07 8.05 -16.55
CA ALA A 19 -14.05 7.17 -17.08
C ALA A 19 -13.50 6.39 -15.89
N GLN A 20 -13.64 5.07 -15.97
CA GLN A 20 -13.13 4.16 -14.95
C GLN A 20 -11.63 4.39 -14.88
N ALA A 21 -11.10 4.82 -13.72
CA ALA A 21 -9.68 4.98 -13.53
C ALA A 21 -9.02 3.60 -13.68
N ASP A 22 -8.09 3.48 -14.63
CA ASP A 22 -7.31 2.27 -14.82
C ASP A 22 -5.89 2.49 -14.26
N ILE A 23 -5.28 1.42 -13.75
CA ILE A 23 -3.88 1.42 -13.37
C ILE A 23 -3.03 1.53 -14.64
N THR A 24 -2.18 2.57 -14.71
CA THR A 24 -1.39 2.82 -15.90
C THR A 24 0.12 2.78 -15.64
N GLU A 25 0.88 2.25 -16.59
CA GLU A 25 2.34 2.27 -16.53
C GLU A 25 2.90 3.69 -16.42
N LYS A 26 2.22 4.65 -17.05
CA LYS A 26 2.62 6.05 -17.03
C LYS A 26 2.54 6.63 -15.62
N GLU A 27 1.43 6.43 -14.92
CA GLU A 27 1.21 6.97 -13.58
C GLU A 27 2.08 6.25 -12.55
N ILE A 28 2.21 4.91 -12.61
CA ILE A 28 3.18 4.15 -11.81
C ILE A 28 4.58 4.78 -11.94
N LYS A 29 5.04 4.98 -13.18
CA LYS A 29 6.32 5.60 -13.46
C LYS A 29 6.43 7.02 -12.87
N GLU A 30 5.43 7.86 -13.02
CA GLU A 30 5.40 9.21 -12.48
C GLU A 30 5.51 9.22 -10.96
N HIS A 31 4.81 8.32 -10.27
CA HIS A 31 4.91 8.15 -8.82
C HIS A 31 6.31 7.74 -8.39
N ILE A 32 6.89 6.71 -9.00
CA ILE A 32 8.24 6.23 -8.67
C ILE A 32 9.29 7.31 -8.96
N TRP A 33 9.21 7.98 -10.12
CA TRP A 33 10.13 9.06 -10.50
C TRP A 33 10.07 10.26 -9.54
N THR A 34 8.91 10.48 -8.93
CA THR A 34 8.73 11.52 -7.90
C THR A 34 9.30 11.05 -6.57
N LEU A 35 8.88 9.89 -6.07
CA LEU A 35 9.23 9.36 -4.75
C LEU A 35 10.72 9.03 -4.65
N ALA A 36 11.29 8.35 -5.65
CA ALA A 36 12.70 8.02 -5.74
C ALA A 36 13.53 9.10 -6.44
N SER A 37 13.11 10.37 -6.40
CA SER A 37 13.90 11.46 -6.94
C SER A 37 15.00 11.92 -5.95
N PRO A 38 16.13 12.46 -6.44
CA PRO A 38 17.13 13.09 -5.57
C PRO A 38 16.56 14.21 -4.69
N LYS A 39 15.46 14.85 -5.11
CA LYS A 39 14.77 15.90 -4.34
C LYS A 39 14.10 15.37 -3.05
N MET A 40 13.79 14.08 -3.01
CA MET A 40 13.20 13.39 -1.84
C MET A 40 14.28 12.82 -0.91
N LYS A 41 15.56 12.84 -1.30
CA LYS A 41 16.71 12.39 -0.51
C LYS A 41 16.46 11.13 0.31
N GLY A 42 15.83 10.10 -0.29
CA GLY A 42 15.54 8.84 0.36
C GLY A 42 14.53 8.93 1.51
N ARG A 43 13.75 9.98 1.62
CA ARG A 43 12.53 10.06 2.47
C ARG A 43 12.72 9.68 3.94
N PHE A 44 13.92 9.88 4.49
CA PHE A 44 14.27 9.47 5.85
C PHE A 44 13.35 10.12 6.89
N PRO A 45 12.81 9.37 7.87
CA PRO A 45 11.87 9.87 8.87
C PRO A 45 12.36 11.13 9.60
N GLY A 46 11.45 12.07 9.87
CA GLY A 46 11.74 13.32 10.58
C GLY A 46 12.44 14.40 9.75
N THR A 47 12.75 14.16 8.47
CA THR A 47 13.37 15.16 7.59
C THR A 47 12.36 16.02 6.84
N ALA A 48 12.84 17.15 6.30
CA ALA A 48 12.01 17.99 5.43
C ALA A 48 11.57 17.24 4.15
N GLU A 49 12.40 16.34 3.65
CA GLU A 49 12.12 15.50 2.49
C GLU A 49 11.04 14.44 2.79
N ASN A 50 11.06 13.86 3.98
CA ASN A 50 9.97 12.99 4.47
C ASN A 50 8.64 13.77 4.51
N LYS A 51 8.65 15.00 5.04
CA LYS A 51 7.47 15.86 5.04
C LYS A 51 6.97 16.20 3.63
N LYS A 52 7.88 16.42 2.65
CA LYS A 52 7.49 16.61 1.24
C LYS A 52 6.80 15.36 0.68
N THR A 53 7.31 14.18 1.03
CA THR A 53 6.70 12.89 0.64
C THR A 53 5.28 12.77 1.21
N VAL A 54 5.09 13.06 2.49
CA VAL A 54 3.76 13.09 3.13
C VAL A 54 2.80 14.03 2.42
N ASN A 55 3.24 15.26 2.12
CA ASN A 55 2.42 16.22 1.40
C ASN A 55 2.06 15.72 -0.01
N TYR A 56 2.97 15.02 -0.67
CA TYR A 56 2.72 14.39 -1.96
C TYR A 56 1.63 13.30 -1.84
N LEU A 57 1.75 12.40 -0.88
CA LEU A 57 0.77 11.33 -0.65
C LEU A 57 -0.62 11.86 -0.34
N VAL A 58 -0.72 12.85 0.57
CA VAL A 58 -2.00 13.50 0.90
C VAL A 58 -2.61 14.18 -0.33
N LYS A 59 -1.77 14.81 -1.18
CA LYS A 59 -2.25 15.42 -2.43
C LYS A 59 -2.82 14.37 -3.38
N GLN A 60 -2.15 13.21 -3.53
CA GLN A 60 -2.64 12.13 -4.38
C GLN A 60 -3.95 11.54 -3.83
N PHE A 61 -4.04 11.25 -2.54
CA PHE A 61 -5.29 10.78 -1.93
C PHE A 61 -6.46 11.74 -2.20
N LYS A 62 -6.23 13.04 -2.03
CA LYS A 62 -7.26 14.05 -2.34
C LYS A 62 -7.65 14.07 -3.82
N LYS A 63 -6.65 14.00 -4.72
CA LYS A 63 -6.88 13.97 -6.19
C LYS A 63 -7.76 12.78 -6.58
N SER A 64 -7.51 11.61 -5.99
CA SER A 64 -8.22 10.37 -6.28
C SER A 64 -9.56 10.24 -5.51
N GLY A 65 -9.99 11.26 -4.76
CA GLY A 65 -11.25 11.23 -4.02
C GLY A 65 -11.26 10.28 -2.82
N ILE A 66 -10.08 9.85 -2.34
CA ILE A 66 -9.93 9.06 -1.12
C ILE A 66 -10.15 10.00 0.08
N ALA A 67 -11.07 9.65 0.95
CA ALA A 67 -11.42 10.48 2.10
C ALA A 67 -10.39 10.40 3.23
N ALA A 68 -10.27 11.46 4.02
CA ALA A 68 -9.57 11.41 5.30
C ALA A 68 -10.42 10.64 6.33
N TYR A 69 -9.78 9.79 7.14
CA TYR A 69 -10.49 9.14 8.24
C TYR A 69 -10.58 10.09 9.43
N ASN A 70 -11.79 10.26 9.98
CA ASN A 70 -12.06 11.23 11.09
C ASN A 70 -11.52 12.65 10.83
N GLY A 71 -11.52 13.10 9.57
CA GLY A 71 -11.12 14.47 9.19
C GLY A 71 -9.61 14.68 9.04
N SER A 72 -8.77 13.67 9.28
CA SER A 72 -7.31 13.76 9.11
C SER A 72 -6.76 12.63 8.26
N TYR A 73 -5.80 12.96 7.38
CA TYR A 73 -4.96 11.95 6.69
C TYR A 73 -3.74 11.56 7.53
N ILE A 74 -3.46 12.26 8.62
CA ILE A 74 -2.21 12.15 9.35
C ILE A 74 -2.45 11.49 10.71
N GLN A 75 -1.68 10.44 10.97
CA GLN A 75 -1.51 9.83 12.28
C GLN A 75 -0.07 10.06 12.72
N GLU A 76 0.16 11.07 13.56
CA GLU A 76 1.50 11.42 14.07
C GLU A 76 1.97 10.45 15.16
N PHE A 77 3.27 10.16 15.16
CA PHE A 77 3.91 9.43 16.26
C PHE A 77 5.38 9.82 16.40
N THR A 78 5.98 9.38 17.52
CA THR A 78 7.40 9.56 17.80
C THR A 78 8.13 8.25 17.52
N ALA A 79 9.09 8.28 16.61
CA ALA A 79 9.90 7.15 16.22
C ALA A 79 11.28 7.18 16.92
N LYS A 80 11.66 6.06 17.52
CA LYS A 80 13.02 5.82 18.02
C LYS A 80 13.89 5.35 16.86
N MET A 81 14.90 6.13 16.49
CA MET A 81 15.71 5.86 15.31
C MET A 81 16.77 4.80 15.58
N ARG A 82 17.05 3.95 14.59
CA ARG A 82 18.19 3.03 14.62
C ARG A 82 19.50 3.82 14.52
N VAL A 83 20.48 3.45 15.33
CA VAL A 83 21.83 4.04 15.32
C VAL A 83 22.87 2.96 15.06
N LYS A 84 24.04 3.37 14.54
CA LYS A 84 25.17 2.45 14.37
C LYS A 84 25.59 1.87 15.73
N LYS A 85 26.11 0.64 15.72
CA LYS A 85 26.63 0.00 16.92
C LYS A 85 27.69 0.88 17.58
N GLY A 86 27.58 1.11 18.89
CA GLY A 86 28.50 1.94 19.67
C GLY A 86 28.04 3.40 19.86
N VAL A 87 26.97 3.83 19.23
CA VAL A 87 26.34 5.14 19.49
C VAL A 87 25.45 5.01 20.73
N GLN A 88 25.73 5.85 21.75
CA GLN A 88 25.00 5.77 23.05
C GLN A 88 23.63 6.44 22.98
N ASP A 89 23.52 7.57 22.28
CA ASP A 89 22.27 8.33 22.18
C ASP A 89 21.46 7.91 20.97
N THR A 90 20.26 7.43 21.22
CA THR A 90 19.30 7.10 20.18
C THR A 90 18.33 8.27 20.00
N PRO A 91 18.33 8.96 18.84
CA PRO A 91 17.45 10.08 18.63
C PRO A 91 16.00 9.62 18.48
N TYR A 92 15.09 10.49 18.93
CA TYR A 92 13.65 10.36 18.69
C TYR A 92 13.24 11.45 17.70
N VAL A 93 12.44 11.08 16.70
CA VAL A 93 11.93 12.03 15.71
C VAL A 93 10.42 11.93 15.60
N LYS A 94 9.76 13.06 15.33
CA LYS A 94 8.36 13.06 14.95
C LYS A 94 8.23 12.62 13.50
N THR A 95 7.34 11.68 13.26
CA THR A 95 6.99 11.17 11.93
C THR A 95 5.51 10.79 11.92
N GLN A 96 4.99 10.23 10.84
CA GLN A 96 3.57 9.97 10.70
C GLN A 96 3.29 8.82 9.72
N ASN A 97 2.14 8.19 9.90
CA ASN A 97 1.45 7.43 8.86
C ASN A 97 0.54 8.37 8.06
N VAL A 98 0.36 8.08 6.78
CA VAL A 98 -0.63 8.77 5.93
C VAL A 98 -1.76 7.79 5.66
N ILE A 99 -2.99 8.14 6.08
CA ILE A 99 -4.13 7.23 6.11
C ILE A 99 -5.29 7.83 5.33
N GLY A 100 -5.77 7.08 4.36
CA GLY A 100 -6.99 7.37 3.60
C GLY A 100 -8.06 6.30 3.81
N TYR A 101 -9.27 6.62 3.39
CA TYR A 101 -10.45 5.78 3.60
C TYR A 101 -11.36 5.77 2.38
N ILE A 102 -11.82 4.59 2.00
CA ILE A 102 -12.80 4.35 0.94
C ILE A 102 -13.95 3.57 1.56
N GLU A 103 -15.12 4.18 1.67
CA GLU A 103 -16.30 3.56 2.27
C GLU A 103 -16.89 2.48 1.36
N GLY A 104 -17.16 1.31 1.93
CA GLY A 104 -17.87 0.22 1.28
C GLY A 104 -19.35 0.53 1.05
N SER A 105 -19.96 -0.17 0.09
CA SER A 105 -21.36 0.06 -0.33
C SER A 105 -22.38 -0.81 0.42
N ASP A 106 -21.96 -1.91 1.04
CA ASP A 106 -22.87 -2.80 1.76
C ASP A 106 -23.21 -2.23 3.14
N PRO A 107 -24.49 -2.14 3.55
CA PRO A 107 -24.88 -1.49 4.79
C PRO A 107 -24.34 -2.16 6.05
N VAL A 108 -23.99 -3.45 6.00
CA VAL A 108 -23.44 -4.22 7.12
C VAL A 108 -21.93 -4.36 6.98
N LEU A 109 -21.45 -4.87 5.83
CA LEU A 109 -20.05 -5.18 5.61
C LEU A 109 -19.16 -3.95 5.53
N LYS A 110 -19.68 -2.75 5.27
CA LYS A 110 -18.91 -1.51 5.29
C LYS A 110 -18.29 -1.16 6.66
N GLN A 111 -18.74 -1.82 7.73
CA GLN A 111 -18.14 -1.71 9.07
C GLN A 111 -16.86 -2.59 9.21
N GLU A 112 -16.59 -3.45 8.24
CA GLU A 112 -15.40 -4.28 8.15
C GLU A 112 -14.40 -3.66 7.18
N PHE A 113 -13.12 -3.71 7.53
CA PHE A 113 -12.06 -3.05 6.79
C PHE A 113 -11.06 -4.05 6.21
N ILE A 114 -10.71 -3.83 4.94
CA ILE A 114 -9.48 -4.36 4.36
C ILE A 114 -8.45 -3.23 4.41
N VAL A 115 -7.32 -3.48 5.05
CA VAL A 115 -6.18 -2.55 5.02
C VAL A 115 -5.30 -2.88 3.83
N ILE A 116 -4.92 -1.87 3.05
CA ILE A 116 -3.86 -1.99 2.04
C ILE A 116 -2.77 -0.98 2.39
N GLY A 117 -1.51 -1.41 2.39
CA GLY A 117 -0.41 -0.58 2.83
C GLY A 117 0.91 -0.83 2.14
N ALA A 118 1.78 0.17 2.25
CA ALA A 118 3.19 0.14 1.88
C ALA A 118 3.91 1.19 2.71
N HIS A 119 5.20 0.99 3.04
CA HIS A 119 5.95 2.05 3.67
C HIS A 119 6.47 3.05 2.63
N TYR A 120 6.56 4.32 3.04
CA TYR A 120 7.00 5.39 2.14
C TYR A 120 8.38 5.96 2.50
N ASP A 121 8.90 5.65 3.68
CA ASP A 121 10.24 6.06 4.11
C ASP A 121 11.33 5.18 3.51
N HIS A 122 12.57 5.65 3.58
CA HIS A 122 13.75 4.88 3.25
C HIS A 122 14.97 5.45 3.99
N LEU A 123 16.19 5.03 3.62
CA LEU A 123 17.42 5.22 4.39
C LEU A 123 18.05 6.64 4.30
N GLY A 124 17.51 7.56 3.49
CA GLY A 124 18.05 8.90 3.39
C GLY A 124 19.47 8.92 2.82
N MET A 125 20.41 9.38 3.61
CA MET A 125 21.86 9.40 3.27
C MET A 125 22.58 8.10 3.69
N GLY A 126 21.84 7.03 3.95
CA GLY A 126 22.34 5.76 4.46
C GLY A 126 22.25 5.69 6.00
N GLY A 127 23.16 4.98 6.63
CA GLY A 127 23.18 4.86 8.09
C GLY A 127 23.25 3.42 8.57
N ALA A 128 22.57 3.12 9.69
CA ALA A 128 22.67 1.83 10.36
C ALA A 128 22.16 0.64 9.54
N SER A 129 21.16 0.88 8.68
CA SER A 129 20.55 -0.16 7.84
C SER A 129 21.15 -0.25 6.44
N SER A 130 22.09 0.65 6.05
CA SER A 130 22.75 0.59 4.75
C SER A 130 23.65 -0.63 4.62
N LYS A 131 23.59 -1.32 3.48
CA LYS A 131 24.54 -2.38 3.12
C LYS A 131 25.88 -1.84 2.58
N LYS A 132 25.96 -0.53 2.40
CA LYS A 132 27.22 0.22 2.08
C LYS A 132 27.47 1.29 3.14
N PRO A 133 27.75 0.92 4.40
CA PRO A 133 27.82 1.84 5.53
C PRO A 133 28.93 2.89 5.43
N ASP A 134 29.94 2.62 4.61
CA ASP A 134 31.08 3.52 4.37
C ASP A 134 30.86 4.47 3.18
N THR A 135 29.72 4.33 2.47
CA THR A 135 29.36 5.18 1.35
C THR A 135 28.38 6.25 1.82
N VAL A 136 28.80 7.51 1.75
CA VAL A 136 27.89 8.65 1.94
C VAL A 136 27.22 8.96 0.60
N GLY A 137 25.94 8.62 0.50
CA GLY A 137 25.18 8.83 -0.73
C GLY A 137 23.68 8.75 -0.48
N ILE A 138 22.90 9.34 -1.38
CA ILE A 138 21.45 9.26 -1.30
C ILE A 138 21.02 7.83 -1.61
N HIS A 139 20.35 7.16 -0.67
CA HIS A 139 19.66 5.91 -0.88
C HIS A 139 18.26 6.27 -1.41
N LEU A 140 18.08 6.17 -2.72
CA LEU A 140 16.83 6.60 -3.36
C LEU A 140 15.64 5.70 -3.00
N GLY A 141 15.90 4.40 -2.73
CA GLY A 141 14.87 3.45 -2.36
C GLY A 141 13.80 3.35 -3.44
N ALA A 142 14.19 2.98 -4.67
CA ALA A 142 13.25 2.95 -5.78
C ALA A 142 12.36 1.71 -5.73
N ASP A 143 12.96 0.53 -5.53
CA ASP A 143 12.18 -0.67 -5.27
C ASP A 143 11.78 -0.73 -3.80
N ASP A 144 12.69 -0.36 -2.90
CA ASP A 144 12.47 -0.28 -1.46
C ASP A 144 12.29 1.16 -0.96
N ASN A 145 11.06 1.73 -0.81
CA ASN A 145 9.82 1.14 -1.24
C ASN A 145 8.97 2.20 -1.98
N ALA A 146 9.60 2.90 -2.95
CA ALA A 146 8.83 3.78 -3.82
C ALA A 146 7.91 2.97 -4.76
N SER A 147 8.29 1.73 -5.13
CA SER A 147 7.45 0.82 -5.90
C SER A 147 6.17 0.45 -5.15
N GLY A 148 6.28 -0.05 -3.92
CA GLY A 148 5.09 -0.38 -3.11
C GLY A 148 4.22 0.84 -2.83
N THR A 149 4.83 2.01 -2.60
CA THR A 149 4.09 3.26 -2.41
C THR A 149 3.37 3.70 -3.69
N ALA A 150 3.99 3.55 -4.87
CA ALA A 150 3.35 3.83 -6.16
C ALA A 150 2.19 2.86 -6.42
N ALA A 151 2.39 1.57 -6.20
CA ALA A 151 1.34 0.56 -6.30
C ALA A 151 0.16 0.87 -5.36
N LEU A 152 0.43 1.32 -4.13
CA LEU A 152 -0.60 1.75 -3.18
C LEU A 152 -1.45 2.89 -3.74
N LEU A 153 -0.83 3.91 -4.35
CA LEU A 153 -1.53 5.05 -4.91
C LEU A 153 -2.43 4.65 -6.09
N GLU A 154 -1.91 3.87 -7.03
CA GLU A 154 -2.64 3.42 -8.22
C GLU A 154 -3.81 2.50 -7.89
N ILE A 155 -3.58 1.51 -7.01
CA ILE A 155 -4.64 0.61 -6.57
C ILE A 155 -5.73 1.39 -5.83
N ALA A 156 -5.35 2.31 -4.95
CA ALA A 156 -6.29 3.11 -4.18
C ALA A 156 -7.10 4.07 -5.06
N GLU A 157 -6.51 4.68 -6.10
CA GLU A 157 -7.22 5.50 -7.07
C GLU A 157 -8.28 4.68 -7.80
N LYS A 158 -7.92 3.50 -8.31
CA LYS A 158 -8.86 2.58 -8.98
C LYS A 158 -9.97 2.10 -8.05
N LEU A 159 -9.66 1.80 -6.77
CA LEU A 159 -10.66 1.43 -5.77
C LEU A 159 -11.63 2.58 -5.49
N ALA A 160 -11.14 3.81 -5.35
CA ALA A 160 -11.97 4.98 -5.09
C ALA A 160 -12.91 5.29 -6.27
N ALA A 161 -12.43 5.16 -7.51
CA ALA A 161 -13.25 5.31 -8.71
C ALA A 161 -14.35 4.23 -8.82
N ASN A 162 -14.11 3.04 -8.26
CA ASN A 162 -15.01 1.89 -8.31
C ASN A 162 -15.65 1.56 -6.95
N LYS A 163 -15.67 2.49 -5.99
CA LYS A 163 -16.12 2.25 -4.61
C LYS A 163 -17.52 1.63 -4.48
N ALA A 164 -18.43 1.93 -5.42
CA ALA A 164 -19.77 1.36 -5.44
C ALA A 164 -19.77 -0.18 -5.59
N SER A 165 -18.70 -0.76 -6.13
CA SER A 165 -18.54 -2.21 -6.27
C SER A 165 -17.88 -2.89 -5.06
N LEU A 166 -17.44 -2.13 -4.05
CA LEU A 166 -16.81 -2.66 -2.84
C LEU A 166 -17.86 -2.84 -1.74
N LYS A 167 -18.01 -4.03 -1.21
CA LYS A 167 -18.90 -4.27 -0.05
C LYS A 167 -18.28 -3.82 1.26
N ARG A 168 -17.02 -4.22 1.52
CA ARG A 168 -16.23 -3.80 2.69
C ARG A 168 -15.52 -2.49 2.42
N SER A 169 -15.30 -1.74 3.47
CA SER A 169 -14.48 -0.53 3.42
C SER A 169 -12.99 -0.86 3.24
N VAL A 170 -12.25 0.07 2.65
CA VAL A 170 -10.82 -0.06 2.48
C VAL A 170 -10.10 1.08 3.21
N MET A 171 -9.13 0.75 4.05
CA MET A 171 -8.22 1.70 4.66
C MET A 171 -6.88 1.64 3.91
N VAL A 172 -6.45 2.77 3.40
CA VAL A 172 -5.23 2.92 2.59
C VAL A 172 -4.17 3.57 3.48
N ILE A 173 -3.08 2.87 3.76
CA ILE A 173 -2.06 3.35 4.71
C ILE A 173 -0.69 3.37 4.07
N ALA A 174 -0.07 4.56 3.96
CA ALA A 174 1.36 4.68 3.74
C ALA A 174 2.05 4.79 5.10
N PHE A 175 2.80 3.74 5.46
CA PHE A 175 3.47 3.64 6.76
C PHE A 175 4.76 4.45 6.78
N GLY A 176 5.04 5.12 7.90
CA GLY A 176 6.29 5.82 8.13
C GLY A 176 7.21 5.05 9.07
N ALA A 177 8.52 5.23 8.88
CA ALA A 177 9.56 4.65 9.74
C ALA A 177 9.53 3.10 9.80
N GLU A 178 9.22 2.44 8.70
CA GLU A 178 9.35 0.99 8.53
C GLU A 178 10.81 0.57 8.73
N GLU A 179 11.73 1.23 8.06
CA GLU A 179 13.17 1.01 8.07
C GLU A 179 13.82 1.13 9.46
N GLN A 180 13.10 1.77 10.37
CA GLN A 180 13.51 1.91 11.76
C GLN A 180 12.99 0.77 12.66
N GLY A 181 12.29 -0.20 12.08
CA GLY A 181 11.78 -1.41 12.71
C GLY A 181 10.27 -1.49 12.81
N LEU A 182 9.58 -1.24 11.69
CA LEU A 182 8.12 -1.34 11.53
C LEU A 182 7.36 -0.35 12.43
N LEU A 183 7.95 0.84 12.69
CA LEU A 183 7.43 1.71 13.77
C LEU A 183 6.06 2.27 13.43
N GLY A 184 5.79 2.58 12.15
CA GLY A 184 4.49 3.11 11.73
C GLY A 184 3.36 2.09 11.86
N SER A 185 3.57 0.86 11.40
CA SER A 185 2.57 -0.20 11.49
C SER A 185 2.37 -0.68 12.93
N LYS A 186 3.44 -0.74 13.75
CA LYS A 186 3.33 -1.00 15.19
C LYS A 186 2.48 0.07 15.86
N TYR A 187 2.79 1.35 15.60
CA TYR A 187 2.03 2.45 16.19
C TYR A 187 0.56 2.38 15.79
N PHE A 188 0.27 2.10 14.50
CA PHE A 188 -1.11 1.96 14.04
C PHE A 188 -1.84 0.80 14.76
N THR A 189 -1.20 -0.36 14.91
CA THR A 189 -1.84 -1.51 15.58
C THR A 189 -1.95 -1.38 17.10
N GLU A 190 -1.18 -0.48 17.71
CA GLU A 190 -1.26 -0.11 19.13
C GLU A 190 -2.25 1.04 19.39
N HIS A 191 -2.44 1.92 18.38
CA HIS A 191 -3.32 3.08 18.43
C HIS A 191 -4.23 3.11 17.18
N PRO A 192 -5.07 2.09 16.99
CA PRO A 192 -5.84 1.92 15.76
C PRO A 192 -6.96 2.97 15.66
N LEU A 193 -7.26 3.41 14.43
CA LEU A 193 -8.35 4.36 14.16
C LEU A 193 -9.73 3.68 14.16
N VAL A 194 -9.76 2.36 14.05
CA VAL A 194 -10.95 1.50 14.15
C VAL A 194 -10.63 0.33 15.06
N PRO A 195 -11.61 -0.30 15.73
CA PRO A 195 -11.38 -1.53 16.46
C PRO A 195 -10.64 -2.57 15.62
N LEU A 196 -9.57 -3.18 16.12
CA LEU A 196 -8.79 -4.18 15.37
C LEU A 196 -9.66 -5.35 14.90
N SER A 197 -10.70 -5.70 15.66
CA SER A 197 -11.68 -6.74 15.29
C SER A 197 -12.47 -6.42 14.00
N GLN A 198 -12.52 -5.17 13.59
CA GLN A 198 -13.12 -4.75 12.31
C GLN A 198 -12.16 -4.88 11.13
N ILE A 199 -10.86 -4.98 11.36
CA ILE A 199 -9.86 -5.20 10.30
C ILE A 199 -9.83 -6.70 9.98
N LYS A 200 -10.20 -7.05 8.74
CA LYS A 200 -10.37 -8.44 8.33
C LYS A 200 -9.21 -9.00 7.54
N LEU A 201 -8.43 -8.14 6.90
CA LEU A 201 -7.22 -8.51 6.17
C LEU A 201 -6.33 -7.28 6.05
N MET A 202 -5.01 -7.48 6.13
CA MET A 202 -4.02 -6.47 5.77
C MET A 202 -3.19 -6.96 4.59
N ILE A 203 -3.14 -6.17 3.52
CA ILE A 203 -2.37 -6.42 2.30
C ILE A 203 -1.21 -5.43 2.28
N ASN A 204 0.02 -5.95 2.27
CA ASN A 204 1.24 -5.17 2.25
C ASN A 204 1.99 -5.32 0.92
N MET A 205 2.55 -4.23 0.45
CA MET A 205 3.39 -4.19 -0.76
C MET A 205 4.74 -3.63 -0.40
N ASP A 206 5.77 -4.45 -0.59
CA ASP A 206 7.14 -4.08 -0.28
C ASP A 206 8.09 -4.68 -1.32
N MET A 207 8.80 -3.82 -2.07
CA MET A 207 9.66 -4.22 -3.18
C MET A 207 8.91 -4.97 -4.30
N VAL A 208 7.97 -4.29 -4.95
CA VAL A 208 7.10 -4.85 -6.00
C VAL A 208 7.47 -4.42 -7.43
N GLY A 209 8.53 -3.64 -7.60
CA GLY A 209 8.92 -3.04 -8.89
C GLY A 209 9.97 -3.82 -9.68
N ARG A 210 10.45 -4.98 -9.23
CA ARG A 210 11.55 -5.73 -9.88
C ARG A 210 11.12 -7.11 -10.39
N MET A 211 9.87 -7.23 -10.87
CA MET A 211 9.38 -8.47 -11.46
C MET A 211 10.32 -8.96 -12.57
N ASN A 212 10.70 -10.23 -12.51
CA ASN A 212 11.60 -10.88 -13.47
C ASN A 212 10.89 -11.28 -14.78
N SER A 213 11.64 -11.84 -15.74
CA SER A 213 11.12 -12.29 -17.04
C SER A 213 10.09 -13.41 -16.92
N GLU A 214 10.22 -14.26 -15.89
CA GLU A 214 9.30 -15.36 -15.59
C GLU A 214 8.02 -14.86 -14.88
N LYS A 215 7.94 -13.56 -14.60
CA LYS A 215 6.80 -12.91 -13.91
C LYS A 215 6.51 -13.49 -12.53
N HIS A 216 7.56 -13.82 -11.80
CA HIS A 216 7.44 -14.31 -10.44
C HIS A 216 6.91 -13.21 -9.50
N LEU A 217 5.89 -13.55 -8.73
CA LEU A 217 5.36 -12.74 -7.64
C LEU A 217 5.31 -13.59 -6.38
N TYR A 218 6.04 -13.14 -5.36
CA TYR A 218 6.11 -13.84 -4.07
C TYR A 218 5.09 -13.24 -3.12
N MET A 219 4.42 -14.10 -2.37
CA MET A 219 3.42 -13.69 -1.40
C MET A 219 3.45 -14.57 -0.16
N GLY A 220 3.45 -13.94 0.99
CA GLY A 220 3.44 -14.57 2.29
C GLY A 220 2.13 -14.38 3.03
N GLY A 221 1.85 -15.28 4.00
CA GLY A 221 0.68 -15.19 4.84
C GLY A 221 -0.61 -15.73 4.22
N ALA A 222 -0.53 -16.43 3.07
CA ALA A 222 -1.70 -16.88 2.31
C ALA A 222 -2.65 -17.79 3.08
N ALA A 223 -2.15 -18.59 4.03
CA ALA A 223 -2.97 -19.48 4.87
C ALA A 223 -3.47 -18.81 6.16
N THR A 224 -3.17 -17.54 6.38
CA THR A 224 -3.65 -16.80 7.57
C THR A 224 -5.17 -16.53 7.55
N PHE A 225 -5.84 -16.83 6.45
CA PHE A 225 -7.30 -16.85 6.34
C PHE A 225 -7.77 -17.98 5.41
N ASP A 226 -8.99 -18.42 5.61
CA ASP A 226 -9.58 -19.53 4.86
C ASP A 226 -9.74 -19.20 3.36
N GLY A 227 -9.28 -20.12 2.50
CA GLY A 227 -9.32 -19.99 1.04
C GLY A 227 -8.28 -19.04 0.43
N GLY A 228 -7.36 -18.48 1.23
CA GLY A 228 -6.36 -17.53 0.73
C GLY A 228 -5.39 -18.15 -0.25
N VAL A 229 -4.87 -19.34 0.04
CA VAL A 229 -3.94 -20.09 -0.85
C VAL A 229 -4.60 -20.38 -2.21
N GLU A 230 -5.83 -20.89 -2.20
CA GLU A 230 -6.58 -21.19 -3.41
C GLU A 230 -6.84 -19.92 -4.25
N LEU A 231 -7.30 -18.86 -3.61
CA LEU A 231 -7.53 -17.56 -4.25
C LEU A 231 -6.29 -17.06 -4.97
N LEU A 232 -5.16 -16.98 -4.28
CA LEU A 232 -3.92 -16.44 -4.84
C LEU A 232 -3.39 -17.30 -5.98
N THR A 233 -3.43 -18.63 -5.82
CA THR A 233 -2.98 -19.56 -6.86
C THR A 233 -3.83 -19.46 -8.12
N LYS A 234 -5.16 -19.35 -7.98
CA LYS A 234 -6.10 -19.26 -9.09
C LYS A 234 -5.95 -17.97 -9.89
N LEU A 235 -5.77 -16.84 -9.22
CA LEU A 235 -5.70 -15.54 -9.88
C LEU A 235 -4.40 -15.31 -10.67
N GLY A 236 -3.33 -16.04 -10.37
CA GLY A 236 -2.04 -15.87 -11.04
C GLY A 236 -2.14 -16.00 -12.57
N PRO A 237 -2.59 -17.13 -13.11
CA PRO A 237 -2.75 -17.33 -14.54
C PRO A 237 -3.74 -16.34 -15.19
N GLU A 238 -4.79 -15.93 -14.48
CA GLU A 238 -5.78 -14.98 -15.01
C GLU A 238 -5.17 -13.60 -15.32
N ILE A 239 -4.19 -13.18 -14.51
CA ILE A 239 -3.51 -11.88 -14.67
C ILE A 239 -2.20 -12.02 -15.46
N GLY A 240 -1.67 -13.24 -15.57
CA GLY A 240 -0.43 -13.52 -16.26
C GLY A 240 0.80 -13.34 -15.38
N VAL A 241 0.69 -13.63 -14.09
CA VAL A 241 1.81 -13.72 -13.13
C VAL A 241 2.02 -15.16 -12.67
N HIS A 242 3.23 -15.48 -12.23
CA HIS A 242 3.55 -16.78 -11.62
C HIS A 242 3.66 -16.62 -10.10
N PRO A 243 2.60 -16.98 -9.34
CA PRO A 243 2.55 -16.77 -7.91
C PRO A 243 3.38 -17.84 -7.15
N PHE A 244 4.26 -17.39 -6.26
CA PHE A 244 4.89 -18.19 -5.23
C PHE A 244 4.16 -17.95 -3.91
N VAL A 245 3.24 -18.85 -3.59
CA VAL A 245 2.30 -18.68 -2.46
C VAL A 245 2.86 -19.38 -1.22
N ASN A 246 3.41 -18.58 -0.28
CA ASN A 246 3.85 -19.09 1.02
C ASN A 246 2.70 -19.02 2.02
N HIS A 247 2.50 -20.11 2.76
CA HIS A 247 1.36 -20.27 3.65
C HIS A 247 1.43 -19.36 4.87
N TYR A 248 2.50 -19.45 5.67
CA TYR A 248 2.67 -18.75 6.94
C TYR A 248 3.96 -17.93 7.03
N ASP A 249 4.81 -17.97 6.02
CA ASP A 249 5.95 -17.06 5.96
C ASP A 249 5.41 -15.64 5.71
N VAL A 250 5.32 -14.88 6.78
CA VAL A 250 4.84 -13.51 6.71
C VAL A 250 5.96 -12.51 6.44
N GLY A 251 7.22 -12.96 6.37
CA GLY A 251 8.36 -12.09 6.07
C GLY A 251 8.64 -11.02 7.13
N GLY A 252 9.21 -9.88 6.74
CA GLY A 252 9.78 -8.89 7.63
C GLY A 252 9.29 -7.45 7.46
N SER A 253 8.12 -7.20 6.88
CA SER A 253 7.60 -5.85 6.61
C SER A 253 6.34 -5.53 7.46
N ASP A 254 5.65 -4.44 7.18
CA ASP A 254 4.59 -3.83 7.99
C ASP A 254 3.42 -4.77 8.36
N HIS A 255 3.09 -5.74 7.51
CA HIS A 255 2.05 -6.73 7.77
C HIS A 255 2.31 -7.61 9.01
N VAL A 256 3.58 -7.75 9.43
CA VAL A 256 3.95 -8.47 10.66
C VAL A 256 3.31 -7.84 11.89
N SER A 257 3.14 -6.52 11.92
CA SER A 257 2.50 -5.82 13.03
C SER A 257 1.04 -6.22 13.19
N PHE A 258 0.34 -6.47 12.08
CA PHE A 258 -1.05 -6.93 12.05
C PHE A 258 -1.17 -8.43 12.37
N TYR A 259 -0.28 -9.25 11.81
CA TYR A 259 -0.23 -10.69 12.10
C TYR A 259 -0.07 -10.96 13.60
N LYS A 260 0.77 -10.18 14.30
CA LYS A 260 0.95 -10.26 15.76
C LYS A 260 -0.31 -9.86 16.57
N LYS A 261 -1.32 -9.34 15.92
CA LYS A 261 -2.63 -9.00 16.50
C LYS A 261 -3.74 -9.94 16.02
N ASP A 262 -3.39 -11.12 15.52
CA ASP A 262 -4.30 -12.12 15.00
C ASP A 262 -5.19 -11.60 13.86
N ILE A 263 -4.65 -10.69 13.04
CA ILE A 263 -5.29 -10.19 11.83
C ILE A 263 -4.69 -10.96 10.64
N PRO A 264 -5.53 -11.51 9.73
CA PRO A 264 -5.05 -12.10 8.48
C PRO A 264 -4.18 -11.13 7.68
N VAL A 265 -3.12 -11.64 7.05
CA VAL A 265 -2.20 -10.79 6.30
C VAL A 265 -1.80 -11.41 4.96
N LEU A 266 -1.46 -10.54 4.01
CA LEU A 266 -0.78 -10.89 2.77
C LEU A 266 0.37 -9.91 2.57
N GLY A 267 1.59 -10.43 2.40
CA GLY A 267 2.76 -9.64 2.00
C GLY A 267 3.14 -9.97 0.56
N PHE A 268 3.33 -8.94 -0.27
CA PHE A 268 3.70 -9.09 -1.69
C PHE A 268 5.06 -8.47 -1.96
N HIS A 269 5.91 -9.19 -2.72
CA HIS A 269 7.18 -8.68 -3.24
C HIS A 269 7.59 -9.40 -4.54
N THR A 270 8.51 -8.81 -5.30
CA THR A 270 9.03 -9.40 -6.55
C THR A 270 10.40 -10.07 -6.40
N GLY A 271 10.85 -10.24 -5.15
CA GLY A 271 12.13 -10.88 -4.80
C GLY A 271 13.20 -9.89 -4.39
N GLY A 272 14.26 -10.40 -3.76
CA GLY A 272 15.42 -9.61 -3.38
C GLY A 272 16.37 -9.35 -4.57
N HIS A 273 17.16 -8.27 -4.48
CA HIS A 273 18.15 -7.92 -5.50
C HIS A 273 19.42 -7.30 -4.86
N PRO A 274 20.57 -7.30 -5.56
CA PRO A 274 21.83 -6.82 -4.99
C PRO A 274 21.85 -5.35 -4.59
N GLN A 275 20.96 -4.52 -5.15
CA GLN A 275 20.87 -3.09 -4.87
C GLN A 275 20.07 -2.76 -3.60
N TYR A 276 19.41 -3.74 -2.97
CA TYR A 276 18.64 -3.56 -1.74
C TYR A 276 19.47 -2.88 -0.65
N HIS A 277 18.96 -1.80 -0.07
CA HIS A 277 19.61 -0.97 0.96
C HIS A 277 20.95 -0.35 0.52
N THR A 278 21.11 -0.07 -0.77
CA THR A 278 22.29 0.64 -1.31
C THR A 278 21.87 1.88 -2.12
N PRO A 279 22.80 2.83 -2.37
CA PRO A 279 22.51 3.99 -3.25
C PRO A 279 22.13 3.60 -4.69
N GLU A 280 22.42 2.37 -5.09
CA GLU A 280 22.14 1.85 -6.44
C GLU A 280 20.72 1.34 -6.61
N ASP A 281 19.86 1.34 -5.58
CA ASP A 281 18.42 1.10 -5.76
C ASP A 281 17.77 2.29 -6.45
N ASP A 282 17.93 2.32 -7.77
CA ASP A 282 17.59 3.44 -8.65
C ASP A 282 16.32 3.14 -9.46
N ARG A 283 15.49 4.16 -9.65
CA ARG A 283 14.23 4.12 -10.40
C ARG A 283 14.36 3.61 -11.84
N ARG A 284 15.55 3.76 -12.47
CA ARG A 284 15.83 3.24 -13.82
C ARG A 284 15.84 1.73 -13.89
N LEU A 285 15.94 1.07 -12.75
CA LEU A 285 15.97 -0.39 -12.63
C LEU A 285 14.56 -1.00 -12.44
N ILE A 286 13.55 -0.18 -12.28
CA ILE A 286 12.17 -0.65 -12.08
C ILE A 286 11.59 -1.20 -13.39
N ASN A 287 10.97 -2.36 -13.32
CA ASN A 287 10.19 -2.97 -14.39
C ASN A 287 8.74 -2.47 -14.32
N VAL A 288 8.46 -1.29 -14.87
CA VAL A 288 7.15 -0.66 -14.80
C VAL A 288 6.02 -1.53 -15.37
N PRO A 289 6.18 -2.20 -16.54
CA PRO A 289 5.16 -3.14 -17.02
C PRO A 289 4.91 -4.32 -16.05
N GLY A 290 5.98 -4.84 -15.42
CA GLY A 290 5.86 -5.88 -14.41
C GLY A 290 5.13 -5.40 -13.15
N GLU A 291 5.43 -4.20 -12.69
CA GLU A 291 4.76 -3.59 -11.54
C GLU A 291 3.26 -3.34 -11.80
N LYS A 292 2.89 -2.97 -13.04
CA LYS A 292 1.48 -2.89 -13.43
C LYS A 292 0.76 -4.23 -13.28
N LEU A 293 1.38 -5.34 -13.66
CA LEU A 293 0.80 -6.67 -13.45
C LEU A 293 0.63 -6.98 -11.95
N VAL A 294 1.58 -6.58 -11.11
CA VAL A 294 1.45 -6.71 -9.64
C VAL A 294 0.27 -5.90 -9.13
N CYS A 295 0.14 -4.65 -9.57
CA CYS A 295 -0.99 -3.79 -9.17
C CYS A 295 -2.33 -4.39 -9.58
N ASP A 296 -2.46 -4.87 -10.82
CA ASP A 296 -3.69 -5.52 -11.32
C ASP A 296 -4.02 -6.78 -10.51
N TYR A 297 -2.99 -7.57 -10.19
CA TYR A 297 -3.17 -8.78 -9.36
C TYR A 297 -3.66 -8.43 -7.96
N ILE A 298 -3.00 -7.50 -7.26
CA ILE A 298 -3.37 -7.10 -5.90
C ILE A 298 -4.75 -6.44 -5.87
N TYR A 299 -5.08 -5.60 -6.86
CA TYR A 299 -6.42 -5.04 -7.02
C TYR A 299 -7.49 -6.15 -7.12
N LYS A 300 -7.22 -7.18 -7.91
CA LYS A 300 -8.14 -8.32 -8.06
C LYS A 300 -8.28 -9.13 -6.78
N VAL A 301 -7.17 -9.40 -6.08
CA VAL A 301 -7.18 -10.04 -4.76
C VAL A 301 -8.02 -9.24 -3.77
N LEU A 302 -7.73 -7.94 -3.62
CA LEU A 302 -8.41 -7.06 -2.69
C LEU A 302 -9.92 -7.01 -2.97
N THR A 303 -10.31 -6.77 -4.22
CA THR A 303 -11.73 -6.66 -4.59
C THR A 303 -12.48 -7.98 -4.41
N THR A 304 -11.83 -9.12 -4.66
CA THR A 304 -12.41 -10.43 -4.40
C THR A 304 -12.67 -10.64 -2.91
N VAL A 305 -11.69 -10.31 -2.06
CA VAL A 305 -11.83 -10.45 -0.61
C VAL A 305 -12.81 -9.42 -0.04
N ALA A 306 -12.77 -8.17 -0.49
CA ALA A 306 -13.69 -7.13 -0.04
C ALA A 306 -15.17 -7.47 -0.34
N ASN A 307 -15.41 -8.24 -1.40
CA ASN A 307 -16.76 -8.66 -1.83
C ASN A 307 -17.15 -10.06 -1.38
N ARG A 308 -16.26 -10.80 -0.74
CA ARG A 308 -16.52 -12.15 -0.25
C ARG A 308 -17.67 -12.14 0.74
N PRO A 309 -18.70 -13.03 0.57
CA PRO A 309 -19.73 -13.23 1.58
C PRO A 309 -19.15 -13.92 2.82
N GLY A 310 -19.77 -13.65 3.96
CA GLY A 310 -19.39 -14.27 5.24
C GLY A 310 -18.13 -13.69 5.88
N PRO A 311 -17.73 -14.22 7.02
CA PRO A 311 -16.62 -13.73 7.80
C PRO A 311 -15.25 -14.07 7.15
N ILE A 312 -14.28 -13.23 7.39
CA ILE A 312 -12.87 -13.51 7.15
C ILE A 312 -12.24 -13.70 8.53
N ILE A 313 -11.78 -14.91 8.82
CA ILE A 313 -11.33 -15.31 10.15
C ILE A 313 -9.82 -15.61 10.07
N PHE A 314 -9.10 -15.16 11.08
CA PHE A 314 -7.69 -15.48 11.24
C PHE A 314 -7.49 -16.97 11.49
N VAL A 315 -6.56 -17.57 10.75
CA VAL A 315 -6.14 -18.97 10.90
C VAL A 315 -4.68 -18.97 11.33
N PRO A 316 -4.37 -19.32 12.59
CA PRO A 316 -3.00 -19.35 13.06
C PRO A 316 -2.23 -20.54 12.47
N GLU A 317 -0.91 -20.39 12.36
CA GLU A 317 -0.02 -21.50 12.03
C GLU A 317 -0.16 -22.61 13.10
N LYS A 318 -0.40 -23.83 12.65
CA LYS A 318 -0.40 -25.00 13.56
C LYS A 318 1.05 -25.33 13.88
N LYS A 319 1.43 -25.18 15.14
CA LYS A 319 2.72 -25.60 15.68
C LYS A 319 2.89 -27.10 15.66
#